data_a52417a547855d4ae4bc955b4b4ec472
#
_entry.id   a52417a547855d4ae4bc955b4b4ec472
#
_cell.length_a   1.000
_cell.length_b   1.000
_cell.length_c   1.000
_cell.angle_alpha   90.00
_cell.angle_beta   90.00
_cell.angle_gamma   90.00
#
_symmetry.space_group_name_H-M   'P 1'
#
loop_
_entity.id
_entity.type
_entity.pdbx_description
1 polymer ?
#
loop_
_entity_poly.entity_id
_entity_poly.type
_entity_poly.pdbx_seq_one_letter_code
_entity_poly.pdbx_strand_id
1 'polypeptide(L)'
;YTSSGSGKLALMASGSWGTTGNTPWYPSAMTAWSKAEMGWSNVIEINSAQTNVELEQSYTNNTIYRVDNPEDNSEYWLIENRQKRGTDKLMPEPGMLFWHIDTEKTSGWGVNNDEPHYGVGLEQADGLFELENNGSSDGSDPYPGLTDNREFSHCSTPSTVSYYFEASMVAFTTISDTDSIMLFDISFTDVETGTIGGLGFGDAYAVGYLVMSMNNNVQISELSFELDFSPNILIIQSADVSGRATADSVIVTENFIELVNPVIPSGN
;
A
#
# COMPACT_ATOMS: atom_id res chain seq x y z
N TYR A 1 8.55 22.07 -4.14
CA TYR A 1 8.31 20.74 -3.58
C TYR A 1 7.43 20.89 -2.34
N THR A 2 6.33 20.14 -2.29
CA THR A 2 5.36 20.15 -1.19
C THR A 2 5.40 18.85 -0.40
N SER A 3 6.31 17.93 -0.74
CA SER A 3 6.48 16.63 -0.10
C SER A 3 7.94 16.33 0.26
N SER A 4 8.15 15.28 1.05
CA SER A 4 9.46 14.77 1.46
C SER A 4 9.94 13.58 0.61
N GLY A 5 9.18 13.18 -0.41
CA GLY A 5 9.48 12.04 -1.27
C GLY A 5 9.69 10.75 -0.48
N SER A 6 10.80 10.04 -0.73
CA SER A 6 11.13 8.79 -0.01
C SER A 6 11.73 8.99 1.39
N GLY A 7 11.74 10.21 1.90
CA GLY A 7 12.07 10.55 3.28
C GLY A 7 13.49 10.21 3.75
N LYS A 8 13.62 10.04 5.07
CA LYS A 8 14.89 9.75 5.74
C LYS A 8 15.32 8.28 5.62
N LEU A 9 14.44 7.39 5.19
CA LEU A 9 14.75 5.98 4.99
C LEU A 9 15.40 5.70 3.63
N ALA A 10 15.61 6.72 2.81
CA ALA A 10 16.22 6.63 1.49
C ALA A 10 17.47 7.51 1.38
N LEU A 11 18.62 6.89 1.01
CA LEU A 11 19.89 7.60 0.80
C LEU A 11 19.75 8.75 -0.23
N MET A 12 19.00 8.50 -1.31
CA MET A 12 18.84 9.48 -2.40
C MET A 12 17.81 10.56 -2.10
N ALA A 13 17.22 10.55 -0.92
CA ALA A 13 16.38 11.59 -0.37
C ALA A 13 17.04 12.22 0.86
N SER A 14 16.28 12.64 1.87
CA SER A 14 16.83 13.25 3.08
C SER A 14 17.67 12.33 3.95
N GLY A 15 17.63 11.01 3.72
CA GLY A 15 18.47 10.01 4.37
C GLY A 15 19.97 10.16 4.13
N SER A 16 20.41 10.95 3.14
CA SER A 16 21.82 11.34 2.96
C SER A 16 22.39 12.11 4.16
N TRP A 17 21.54 12.79 4.92
CA TRP A 17 21.89 13.46 6.18
C TRP A 17 21.75 12.55 7.40
N GLY A 18 21.55 11.25 7.18
CA GLY A 18 21.25 10.24 8.19
C GLY A 18 19.80 10.28 8.67
N THR A 19 19.30 9.18 9.22
CA THR A 19 17.91 9.05 9.66
C THR A 19 17.50 10.05 10.74
N THR A 20 18.47 10.58 11.51
CA THR A 20 18.22 11.66 12.47
C THR A 20 18.21 13.07 11.84
N GLY A 21 18.60 13.18 10.55
CA GLY A 21 18.73 14.45 9.85
C GLY A 21 20.01 15.26 10.18
N ASN A 22 20.85 14.79 11.13
CA ASN A 22 22.06 15.49 11.59
C ASN A 22 23.29 14.59 11.68
N THR A 23 23.26 13.44 11.03
CA THR A 23 24.31 12.42 11.10
C THR A 23 24.77 11.96 9.72
N PRO A 24 25.31 12.88 8.87
CA PRO A 24 25.67 12.53 7.48
C PRO A 24 26.79 11.49 7.38
N TRP A 25 27.53 11.23 8.46
CA TRP A 25 28.52 10.14 8.56
C TRP A 25 27.88 8.75 8.78
N TYR A 26 26.56 8.70 8.98
CA TYR A 26 25.73 7.49 8.99
C TYR A 26 24.52 7.72 8.08
N PRO A 27 24.72 7.82 6.77
CA PRO A 27 23.61 7.97 5.85
C PRO A 27 22.74 6.70 5.86
N SER A 28 21.48 6.84 5.55
CA SER A 28 20.57 5.70 5.38
C SER A 28 21.02 4.80 4.24
N ALA A 29 20.61 3.55 4.25
CA ALA A 29 20.80 2.66 3.10
C ALA A 29 20.01 3.18 1.88
N MET A 30 20.39 2.68 0.71
CA MET A 30 19.58 2.84 -0.51
C MET A 30 18.24 2.12 -0.37
N THR A 31 17.22 2.63 -1.08
CA THR A 31 15.93 1.94 -1.21
C THR A 31 16.09 0.59 -1.89
N ALA A 32 15.12 -0.31 -1.68
CA ALA A 32 15.07 -1.57 -2.39
C ALA A 32 15.15 -1.38 -3.92
N TRP A 33 14.41 -0.38 -4.43
CA TRP A 33 14.44 -0.03 -5.85
C TRP A 33 15.84 0.36 -6.34
N SER A 34 16.52 1.28 -5.66
CA SER A 34 17.88 1.70 -6.06
C SER A 34 18.87 0.53 -6.04
N LYS A 35 18.76 -0.37 -5.06
CA LYS A 35 19.60 -1.58 -4.99
C LYS A 35 19.31 -2.55 -6.13
N ALA A 36 18.02 -2.73 -6.48
CA ALA A 36 17.60 -3.57 -7.59
C ALA A 36 18.10 -3.03 -8.94
N GLU A 37 17.90 -1.73 -9.21
CA GLU A 37 18.35 -1.08 -10.45
C GLU A 37 19.88 -1.12 -10.63
N MET A 38 20.63 -1.06 -9.54
CA MET A 38 22.10 -1.17 -9.59
C MET A 38 22.60 -2.62 -9.67
N GLY A 39 21.70 -3.61 -9.65
CA GLY A 39 22.05 -5.03 -9.63
C GLY A 39 22.76 -5.48 -8.35
N TRP A 40 22.54 -4.79 -7.23
CA TRP A 40 23.16 -5.09 -5.94
C TRP A 40 22.31 -6.02 -5.08
N SER A 41 21.09 -6.28 -5.50
CA SER A 41 20.15 -7.14 -4.80
C SER A 41 19.72 -8.32 -5.65
N ASN A 42 19.44 -9.44 -4.99
CA ASN A 42 18.78 -10.60 -5.57
C ASN A 42 17.27 -10.37 -5.44
N VAL A 43 16.64 -9.97 -6.54
CA VAL A 43 15.19 -9.74 -6.58
C VAL A 43 14.50 -11.05 -6.88
N ILE A 44 13.62 -11.47 -5.96
CA ILE A 44 12.81 -12.69 -6.08
C ILE A 44 11.36 -12.27 -6.26
N GLU A 45 10.76 -12.68 -7.37
CA GLU A 45 9.35 -12.43 -7.65
C GLU A 45 8.47 -13.41 -6.89
N ILE A 46 7.41 -12.89 -6.27
CA ILE A 46 6.32 -13.68 -5.68
C ILE A 46 5.07 -13.42 -6.53
N ASN A 47 4.56 -14.48 -7.16
CA ASN A 47 3.43 -14.43 -8.09
C ASN A 47 2.29 -15.39 -7.71
N SER A 48 2.31 -15.90 -6.51
CA SER A 48 1.28 -16.81 -5.98
C SER A 48 1.19 -16.69 -4.47
N ALA A 49 0.03 -17.03 -3.91
CA ALA A 49 -0.20 -16.99 -2.47
C ALA A 49 0.79 -17.90 -1.72
N GLN A 50 1.33 -17.39 -0.65
CA GLN A 50 2.29 -18.06 0.22
C GLN A 50 2.04 -17.68 1.67
N THR A 51 2.38 -18.57 2.59
CA THR A 51 2.30 -18.32 4.03
C THR A 51 3.67 -18.46 4.67
N ASN A 52 3.90 -17.67 5.72
CA ASN A 52 5.17 -17.65 6.45
C ASN A 52 6.38 -17.42 5.52
N VAL A 53 6.26 -16.45 4.60
CA VAL A 53 7.39 -16.05 3.75
C VAL A 53 8.46 -15.42 4.62
N GLU A 54 9.68 -15.99 4.60
CA GLU A 54 10.81 -15.50 5.36
C GLU A 54 11.55 -14.40 4.60
N LEU A 55 11.77 -13.26 5.23
CA LEU A 55 12.56 -12.15 4.71
C LEU A 55 13.68 -11.80 5.67
N GLU A 56 14.91 -12.18 5.32
CA GLU A 56 16.09 -11.85 6.09
C GLU A 56 16.45 -10.35 6.01
N GLN A 57 17.10 -9.86 7.06
CA GLN A 57 17.52 -8.46 7.13
C GLN A 57 18.49 -8.10 5.99
N SER A 58 18.28 -6.95 5.38
CA SER A 58 19.04 -6.45 4.22
C SER A 58 20.52 -6.13 4.52
N TYR A 59 20.93 -6.10 5.80
CA TYR A 59 22.33 -5.91 6.20
C TYR A 59 23.20 -7.15 5.96
N THR A 60 22.64 -8.35 6.09
CA THR A 60 23.36 -9.64 5.94
C THR A 60 22.96 -10.39 4.69
N ASN A 61 21.81 -10.07 4.13
CA ASN A 61 21.24 -10.71 2.94
C ASN A 61 20.82 -9.64 1.94
N ASN A 62 21.09 -9.84 0.67
CA ASN A 62 20.73 -8.90 -0.39
C ASN A 62 19.43 -9.27 -1.12
N THR A 63 18.63 -10.16 -0.54
CA THR A 63 17.32 -10.53 -1.12
C THR A 63 16.30 -9.43 -0.88
N ILE A 64 15.57 -9.14 -1.94
CA ILE A 64 14.40 -8.26 -1.98
C ILE A 64 13.29 -9.05 -2.64
N TYR A 65 12.10 -9.05 -2.09
CA TYR A 65 10.94 -9.59 -2.78
C TYR A 65 10.29 -8.53 -3.68
N ARG A 66 9.79 -8.97 -4.80
CA ARG A 66 9.00 -8.19 -5.74
C ARG A 66 7.63 -8.84 -5.90
N VAL A 67 6.60 -8.02 -5.83
CA VAL A 67 5.22 -8.41 -6.10
C VAL A 67 4.64 -7.43 -7.11
N ASP A 68 4.31 -7.92 -8.29
CA ASP A 68 3.69 -7.10 -9.32
C ASP A 68 2.21 -6.88 -9.01
N ASN A 69 1.69 -5.71 -9.37
CA ASN A 69 0.27 -5.44 -9.31
C ASN A 69 -0.43 -6.23 -10.44
N PRO A 70 -1.32 -7.20 -10.15
CA PRO A 70 -1.97 -8.00 -11.18
C PRO A 70 -2.87 -7.19 -12.12
N GLU A 71 -3.39 -6.06 -11.65
CA GLU A 71 -4.34 -5.22 -12.38
C GLU A 71 -3.62 -4.06 -13.12
N ASP A 72 -2.39 -3.71 -12.71
CA ASP A 72 -1.60 -2.65 -13.34
C ASP A 72 -0.15 -3.08 -13.57
N ASN A 73 0.22 -3.35 -14.82
CA ASN A 73 1.57 -3.78 -15.19
C ASN A 73 2.65 -2.70 -15.01
N SER A 74 2.28 -1.46 -14.74
CA SER A 74 3.22 -0.37 -14.47
C SER A 74 3.64 -0.32 -13.00
N GLU A 75 2.85 -0.89 -12.10
CA GLU A 75 3.06 -0.81 -10.67
C GLU A 75 3.50 -2.15 -10.06
N TYR A 76 4.35 -2.07 -9.04
CA TYR A 76 4.76 -3.21 -8.23
C TYR A 76 5.28 -2.77 -6.86
N TRP A 77 5.38 -3.71 -5.94
CA TRP A 77 5.98 -3.48 -4.62
C TRP A 77 7.30 -4.22 -4.50
N LEU A 78 8.28 -3.52 -3.88
CA LEU A 78 9.52 -4.12 -3.42
C LEU A 78 9.51 -4.17 -1.89
N ILE A 79 9.84 -5.32 -1.35
CA ILE A 79 9.80 -5.58 0.08
C ILE A 79 11.20 -5.89 0.59
N GLU A 80 11.64 -5.17 1.63
CA GLU A 80 12.90 -5.41 2.32
C GLU A 80 12.74 -5.34 3.84
N ASN A 81 13.52 -6.16 4.55
CA ASN A 81 13.60 -6.11 6.01
C ASN A 81 14.81 -5.27 6.41
N ARG A 82 14.57 -4.12 7.05
CA ARG A 82 15.64 -3.22 7.51
C ARG A 82 15.72 -3.21 9.03
N GLN A 83 16.93 -3.48 9.53
CA GLN A 83 17.23 -3.55 10.95
C GLN A 83 18.21 -2.43 11.33
N LYS A 84 18.22 -2.03 12.62
CA LYS A 84 19.18 -1.02 13.16
C LYS A 84 20.63 -1.54 13.10
N ARG A 85 21.13 -1.77 11.89
CA ARG A 85 22.49 -2.29 11.59
C ARG A 85 23.16 -1.47 10.49
N GLY A 86 24.49 -1.48 10.50
CA GLY A 86 25.30 -0.81 9.47
C GLY A 86 24.97 0.67 9.34
N THR A 87 24.60 1.11 8.14
CA THR A 87 24.19 2.48 7.85
C THR A 87 22.85 2.84 8.49
N ASP A 88 21.97 1.86 8.66
CA ASP A 88 20.63 2.04 9.25
C ASP A 88 20.60 1.99 10.79
N LYS A 89 21.76 1.92 11.44
CA LYS A 89 21.82 1.78 12.91
C LYS A 89 21.11 2.89 13.70
N LEU A 90 20.89 4.04 13.07
CA LEU A 90 20.22 5.20 13.65
C LEU A 90 18.79 5.38 13.12
N MET A 91 18.26 4.42 12.35
CA MET A 91 16.86 4.51 11.89
C MET A 91 15.91 4.54 13.09
N PRO A 92 14.77 5.23 12.98
CA PRO A 92 13.86 5.42 14.10
C PRO A 92 13.38 4.09 14.69
N GLU A 93 12.80 3.23 13.86
CA GLU A 93 12.45 1.85 14.20
C GLU A 93 12.84 0.90 13.08
N PRO A 94 13.21 -0.37 13.40
CA PRO A 94 13.45 -1.40 12.39
C PRO A 94 12.13 -1.97 11.90
N GLY A 95 12.16 -2.64 10.74
CA GLY A 95 10.98 -3.33 10.26
C GLY A 95 11.03 -3.64 8.78
N MET A 96 9.93 -4.12 8.28
CA MET A 96 9.69 -4.38 6.87
C MET A 96 9.28 -3.08 6.18
N LEU A 97 9.90 -2.78 5.05
CA LEU A 97 9.57 -1.62 4.23
C LEU A 97 8.94 -2.09 2.92
N PHE A 98 7.81 -1.52 2.60
CA PHE A 98 7.13 -1.68 1.32
C PHE A 98 7.37 -0.45 0.47
N TRP A 99 8.03 -0.63 -0.65
CA TRP A 99 8.28 0.41 -1.64
C TRP A 99 7.32 0.23 -2.80
N HIS A 100 6.42 1.17 -3.00
CA HIS A 100 5.53 1.22 -4.16
C HIS A 100 6.26 1.85 -5.34
N ILE A 101 6.32 1.13 -6.44
CA ILE A 101 7.05 1.54 -7.63
C ILE A 101 6.08 1.68 -8.79
N ASP A 102 6.14 2.84 -9.46
CA ASP A 102 5.48 3.06 -10.73
C ASP A 102 6.54 3.26 -11.82
N THR A 103 6.60 2.30 -12.76
CA THR A 103 7.60 2.31 -13.84
C THR A 103 7.40 3.44 -14.83
N GLU A 104 6.21 3.99 -14.97
CA GLU A 104 5.95 5.14 -15.83
C GLU A 104 6.60 6.41 -15.26
N LYS A 105 6.77 6.49 -13.94
CA LYS A 105 7.36 7.61 -13.24
C LYS A 105 8.86 7.42 -12.95
N THR A 106 9.38 6.19 -13.01
CA THR A 106 10.81 5.94 -12.73
C THR A 106 11.73 6.24 -13.92
N SER A 107 11.20 6.48 -15.11
CA SER A 107 11.98 6.81 -16.29
C SER A 107 12.39 8.28 -16.32
N GLY A 108 13.71 8.56 -16.48
CA GLY A 108 14.23 9.91 -16.67
C GLY A 108 14.66 10.62 -15.38
N TRP A 109 14.69 11.96 -15.42
CA TRP A 109 15.08 12.81 -14.31
C TRP A 109 13.86 13.17 -13.46
N GLY A 110 13.95 12.95 -12.16
CA GLY A 110 12.93 13.42 -11.23
C GLY A 110 11.87 12.37 -10.92
N VAL A 111 12.32 11.18 -10.54
CA VAL A 111 11.50 10.01 -10.19
C VAL A 111 10.31 10.33 -9.24
N ASN A 112 10.48 11.27 -8.31
CA ASN A 112 9.45 11.67 -7.35
C ASN A 112 9.06 13.15 -7.48
N ASN A 113 9.05 13.70 -8.69
CA ASN A 113 8.69 15.11 -8.93
C ASN A 113 7.20 15.34 -9.19
N ASP A 114 6.44 14.27 -9.45
CA ASP A 114 4.99 14.33 -9.69
C ASP A 114 4.26 13.96 -8.39
N GLU A 115 4.16 14.94 -7.51
CA GLU A 115 3.58 14.77 -6.17
C GLU A 115 2.05 14.78 -6.22
N PRO A 116 1.37 13.91 -5.48
CA PRO A 116 1.83 12.84 -4.58
C PRO A 116 2.07 11.49 -5.27
N HIS A 117 1.97 11.39 -6.59
CA HIS A 117 2.19 10.17 -7.35
C HIS A 117 3.69 9.94 -7.58
N TYR A 118 4.30 9.14 -6.73
CA TYR A 118 5.74 8.87 -6.78
C TYR A 118 6.11 7.71 -7.69
N GLY A 119 7.29 7.82 -8.34
CA GLY A 119 7.89 6.65 -9.00
C GLY A 119 8.47 5.64 -7.99
N VAL A 120 8.88 6.13 -6.80
CA VAL A 120 9.37 5.30 -5.69
C VAL A 120 8.82 5.85 -4.38
N GLY A 121 7.68 5.36 -3.95
CA GLY A 121 7.00 5.71 -2.71
C GLY A 121 7.32 4.75 -1.58
N LEU A 122 7.29 5.21 -0.33
CA LEU A 122 7.30 4.37 0.86
C LEU A 122 5.87 4.28 1.40
N GLU A 123 5.38 3.06 1.52
CA GLU A 123 4.10 2.80 2.19
C GLU A 123 4.29 2.87 3.70
N GLN A 124 3.82 3.97 4.30
CA GLN A 124 4.01 4.27 5.72
C GLN A 124 2.99 3.49 6.55
N ALA A 125 3.46 2.57 7.40
CA ALA A 125 2.63 1.61 8.11
C ALA A 125 1.54 2.25 9.00
N ASP A 126 1.71 3.49 9.43
CA ASP A 126 0.71 4.21 10.23
C ASP A 126 -0.41 4.86 9.38
N GLY A 127 -0.21 4.97 8.06
CA GLY A 127 -1.18 5.57 7.15
C GLY A 127 -1.36 7.07 7.31
N LEU A 128 -0.42 7.78 7.96
CA LEU A 128 -0.54 9.22 8.16
C LEU A 128 -0.05 10.04 6.97
N PHE A 129 0.65 9.43 6.02
CA PHE A 129 1.13 10.05 4.78
C PHE A 129 1.94 11.33 5.02
N GLU A 130 2.79 11.32 6.06
CA GLU A 130 3.60 12.50 6.38
C GLU A 130 4.57 12.86 5.26
N LEU A 131 5.10 11.86 4.56
CA LEU A 131 6.04 12.10 3.47
C LEU A 131 5.40 12.89 2.32
N GLU A 132 4.15 12.60 2.00
CA GLU A 132 3.34 13.30 1.00
C GLU A 132 2.99 14.72 1.46
N ASN A 133 2.87 14.92 2.76
CA ASN A 133 2.50 16.18 3.40
C ASN A 133 3.69 16.99 3.94
N ASN A 134 4.89 16.79 3.35
CA ASN A 134 6.13 17.49 3.74
C ASN A 134 6.54 17.24 5.21
N GLY A 135 6.12 16.12 5.76
CA GLY A 135 6.53 15.63 7.06
C GLY A 135 7.86 14.88 7.02
N SER A 136 8.08 13.99 7.93
CA SER A 136 9.36 13.29 8.09
C SER A 136 9.15 11.84 8.47
N SER A 137 9.88 10.94 7.85
CA SER A 137 9.90 9.53 8.27
C SER A 137 10.16 9.39 9.76
N ASP A 138 9.42 8.50 10.40
CA ASP A 138 9.53 8.21 11.81
C ASP A 138 9.49 6.70 12.14
N GLY A 139 9.25 6.35 13.40
CA GLY A 139 9.24 4.96 13.85
C GLY A 139 7.95 4.21 13.53
N SER A 140 6.95 4.89 13.02
CA SER A 140 5.66 4.30 12.62
C SER A 140 5.63 3.89 11.15
N ASP A 141 6.59 4.35 10.33
CA ASP A 141 6.65 4.04 8.89
C ASP A 141 6.97 2.58 8.57
N PRO A 142 7.94 1.90 9.23
CA PRO A 142 8.21 0.49 8.97
C PRO A 142 7.10 -0.40 9.55
N TYR A 143 6.81 -1.53 8.90
CA TYR A 143 5.90 -2.53 9.46
C TYR A 143 6.62 -3.47 10.44
N PRO A 144 5.98 -3.88 11.57
CA PRO A 144 4.68 -3.41 12.04
C PRO A 144 4.71 -2.00 12.66
N GLY A 145 5.88 -1.40 12.85
CA GLY A 145 6.07 -0.06 13.39
C GLY A 145 5.55 0.12 14.82
N LEU A 146 5.49 1.39 15.26
CA LEU A 146 4.97 1.73 16.58
C LEU A 146 3.45 1.59 16.68
N THR A 147 2.75 1.55 15.55
CA THR A 147 1.29 1.36 15.47
C THR A 147 0.88 -0.11 15.48
N ASP A 148 1.84 -1.04 15.41
CA ASP A 148 1.61 -2.49 15.32
C ASP A 148 0.75 -2.88 14.10
N ASN A 149 0.95 -2.18 12.97
CA ASN A 149 0.24 -2.50 11.75
C ASN A 149 0.85 -3.76 11.10
N ARG A 150 0.06 -4.81 10.99
CA ARG A 150 0.49 -6.14 10.50
C ARG A 150 -0.16 -6.53 9.18
N GLU A 151 -0.77 -5.54 8.52
CA GLU A 151 -1.48 -5.73 7.27
C GLU A 151 -1.18 -4.58 6.30
N PHE A 152 -0.92 -4.94 5.03
CA PHE A 152 -0.87 -4.03 3.91
C PHE A 152 -1.65 -4.70 2.77
N SER A 153 -2.87 -4.25 2.55
CA SER A 153 -3.83 -4.85 1.62
C SER A 153 -4.64 -3.77 0.89
N HIS A 154 -5.47 -4.14 -0.04
CA HIS A 154 -6.36 -3.17 -0.69
C HIS A 154 -7.45 -2.60 0.26
N CYS A 155 -7.64 -3.22 1.43
CA CYS A 155 -8.59 -2.76 2.45
C CYS A 155 -7.92 -2.06 3.65
N SER A 156 -6.60 -2.03 3.71
CA SER A 156 -5.87 -1.38 4.82
C SER A 156 -5.59 0.10 4.53
N THR A 157 -5.05 0.79 5.54
CA THR A 157 -4.48 2.13 5.38
C THR A 157 -3.05 2.09 5.94
N PRO A 158 -2.01 2.29 5.10
CA PRO A 158 -2.07 2.48 3.64
C PRO A 158 -2.62 1.25 2.92
N SER A 159 -2.94 1.40 1.63
CA SER A 159 -3.54 0.33 0.85
C SER A 159 -2.70 -0.07 -0.36
N THR A 160 -2.84 -1.32 -0.83
CA THR A 160 -2.24 -1.80 -2.07
C THR A 160 -3.03 -1.38 -3.33
N VAL A 161 -3.94 -0.41 -3.21
CA VAL A 161 -4.63 0.19 -4.35
C VAL A 161 -3.62 0.94 -5.20
N SER A 162 -3.75 0.84 -6.53
CA SER A 162 -2.86 1.54 -7.46
C SER A 162 -2.97 3.06 -7.33
N TYR A 163 -1.99 3.80 -7.83
CA TYR A 163 -2.09 5.26 -7.94
C TYR A 163 -3.26 5.71 -8.83
N TYR A 164 -3.79 4.82 -9.67
CA TYR A 164 -4.98 5.03 -10.49
C TYR A 164 -6.28 4.54 -9.83
N PHE A 165 -6.23 4.21 -8.52
CA PHE A 165 -7.35 3.76 -7.71
C PHE A 165 -7.95 2.42 -8.13
N GLU A 166 -7.17 1.55 -8.75
CA GLU A 166 -7.56 0.19 -9.06
C GLU A 166 -7.15 -0.76 -7.94
N ALA A 167 -8.04 -1.65 -7.55
CA ALA A 167 -7.77 -2.62 -6.51
C ALA A 167 -6.77 -3.67 -7.01
N SER A 168 -5.63 -3.81 -6.35
CA SER A 168 -4.55 -4.71 -6.77
C SER A 168 -4.83 -6.19 -6.50
N MET A 169 -5.80 -6.50 -5.66
CA MET A 169 -6.08 -7.85 -5.15
C MET A 169 -4.90 -8.50 -4.40
N VAL A 170 -3.88 -7.73 -4.07
CA VAL A 170 -2.72 -8.17 -3.30
C VAL A 170 -2.92 -7.81 -1.84
N ALA A 171 -2.66 -8.77 -0.95
CA ALA A 171 -2.66 -8.53 0.48
C ALA A 171 -1.43 -9.17 1.13
N PHE A 172 -0.71 -8.36 1.90
CA PHE A 172 0.34 -8.78 2.82
C PHE A 172 -0.25 -8.76 4.23
N THR A 173 -0.23 -9.90 4.91
CA THR A 173 -0.88 -10.06 6.22
C THR A 173 0.04 -10.81 7.19
N THR A 174 -0.37 -10.88 8.44
CA THR A 174 0.36 -11.64 9.47
C THR A 174 1.83 -11.21 9.60
N ILE A 175 2.13 -9.93 9.35
CA ILE A 175 3.49 -9.41 9.45
C ILE A 175 3.99 -9.59 10.88
N SER A 176 5.13 -10.29 11.02
CA SER A 176 5.72 -10.66 12.31
C SER A 176 6.28 -9.45 13.07
N ASP A 177 6.67 -9.69 14.33
CA ASP A 177 7.52 -8.76 15.06
C ASP A 177 8.85 -8.52 14.31
N THR A 178 9.44 -7.37 14.59
CA THR A 178 10.75 -7.01 14.02
C THR A 178 11.86 -7.93 14.50
N ASP A 179 12.54 -8.60 13.56
CA ASP A 179 13.69 -9.45 13.82
C ASP A 179 14.61 -9.49 12.57
N SER A 180 15.76 -10.14 12.73
CA SER A 180 16.70 -10.46 11.65
C SER A 180 16.06 -11.26 10.51
N ILE A 181 15.06 -12.06 10.80
CA ILE A 181 14.18 -12.74 9.86
C ILE A 181 12.76 -12.34 10.23
N MET A 182 12.07 -11.67 9.32
CA MET A 182 10.66 -11.33 9.47
C MET A 182 9.82 -12.24 8.60
N LEU A 183 8.58 -12.47 9.02
CA LEU A 183 7.62 -13.33 8.33
C LEU A 183 6.42 -12.50 7.88
N PHE A 184 5.82 -12.90 6.78
CA PHE A 184 4.53 -12.41 6.32
C PHE A 184 3.81 -13.45 5.49
N ASP A 185 2.50 -13.30 5.37
CA ASP A 185 1.67 -14.04 4.43
C ASP A 185 1.35 -13.14 3.24
N ILE A 186 1.21 -13.73 2.05
CA ILE A 186 0.79 -13.01 0.85
C ILE A 186 -0.34 -13.76 0.16
N SER A 187 -1.34 -13.03 -0.29
CA SER A 187 -2.44 -13.54 -1.12
C SER A 187 -2.70 -12.63 -2.32
N PHE A 188 -3.31 -13.22 -3.35
CA PHE A 188 -3.67 -12.59 -4.63
C PHE A 188 -5.15 -12.82 -4.94
N THR A 189 -5.98 -12.87 -3.94
CA THR A 189 -7.41 -13.14 -4.10
C THR A 189 -8.22 -12.03 -3.48
N ASP A 190 -9.39 -11.80 -4.04
CA ASP A 190 -10.41 -10.99 -3.41
C ASP A 190 -10.54 -11.36 -1.94
N VAL A 191 -10.43 -10.38 -1.06
CA VAL A 191 -10.65 -10.62 0.36
C VAL A 191 -12.10 -11.04 0.54
N GLU A 192 -12.26 -12.27 1.00
CA GLU A 192 -13.56 -12.75 1.43
C GLU A 192 -13.98 -11.95 2.66
N THR A 193 -14.70 -10.91 2.52
CA THR A 193 -15.63 -10.31 3.50
C THR A 193 -15.82 -8.83 3.13
N GLY A 194 -17.08 -8.39 3.14
CA GLY A 194 -17.46 -7.02 2.81
C GLY A 194 -16.87 -5.99 3.77
N THR A 195 -15.59 -5.70 3.62
CA THR A 195 -14.96 -4.57 4.28
C THR A 195 -14.81 -3.47 3.24
N ILE A 196 -15.33 -2.31 3.55
CA ILE A 196 -15.20 -1.13 2.70
C ILE A 196 -13.78 -0.62 2.88
N GLY A 197 -12.95 -0.78 1.84
CA GLY A 197 -11.59 -0.23 1.83
C GLY A 197 -11.63 1.31 1.87
N GLY A 198 -10.80 1.91 2.70
CA GLY A 198 -10.67 3.36 2.75
C GLY A 198 -10.04 3.89 1.46
N LEU A 199 -10.68 4.87 0.82
CA LEU A 199 -10.13 5.60 -0.30
C LEU A 199 -9.17 6.68 0.23
N GLY A 200 -7.91 6.60 -0.14
CA GLY A 200 -7.00 7.74 0.00
C GLY A 200 -7.29 8.76 -1.11
N PHE A 201 -7.78 9.94 -0.77
CA PHE A 201 -8.02 11.01 -1.74
C PHE A 201 -6.84 11.98 -1.75
N GLY A 202 -6.21 12.13 -2.92
CA GLY A 202 -5.10 13.06 -3.11
C GLY A 202 -5.48 14.46 -3.55
N ASP A 203 -6.64 14.70 -4.21
CA ASP A 203 -7.02 16.01 -4.76
C ASP A 203 -8.50 16.32 -4.59
N ALA A 204 -8.81 17.63 -4.41
CA ALA A 204 -10.15 18.16 -4.12
C ALA A 204 -11.20 17.93 -5.24
N TYR A 205 -10.85 17.27 -6.34
CA TYR A 205 -11.74 16.96 -7.46
C TYR A 205 -11.50 15.58 -8.05
N ALA A 206 -10.82 14.68 -7.33
CA ALA A 206 -10.61 13.32 -7.81
C ALA A 206 -11.93 12.54 -7.79
N VAL A 207 -12.25 11.89 -8.90
CA VAL A 207 -13.32 10.90 -8.96
C VAL A 207 -12.72 9.57 -8.53
N GLY A 208 -13.13 9.08 -7.39
CA GLY A 208 -12.72 7.77 -6.88
C GLY A 208 -13.84 6.73 -7.06
N TYR A 209 -13.46 5.48 -7.10
CA TYR A 209 -14.40 4.36 -7.10
C TYR A 209 -14.31 3.63 -5.76
N LEU A 210 -15.46 3.39 -5.14
CA LEU A 210 -15.59 2.47 -4.03
C LEU A 210 -16.10 1.14 -4.59
N VAL A 211 -15.22 0.14 -4.60
CA VAL A 211 -15.61 -1.21 -4.98
C VAL A 211 -16.00 -1.96 -3.72
N MET A 212 -17.25 -2.39 -3.65
CA MET A 212 -17.74 -3.27 -2.60
C MET A 212 -17.90 -4.67 -3.19
N SER A 213 -17.03 -5.59 -2.78
CA SER A 213 -17.15 -7.00 -3.14
C SER A 213 -17.71 -7.81 -1.99
N MET A 214 -18.46 -8.84 -2.32
CA MET A 214 -19.08 -9.71 -1.34
C MET A 214 -18.94 -11.16 -1.77
N ASN A 215 -18.48 -12.00 -0.85
CA ASN A 215 -18.59 -13.45 -0.96
C ASN A 215 -19.76 -13.92 -0.09
N ASN A 216 -20.65 -14.71 -0.66
CA ASN A 216 -21.86 -15.19 0.02
C ASN A 216 -22.13 -16.66 -0.31
N ASN A 217 -22.47 -17.42 0.72
CA ASN A 217 -22.83 -18.84 0.60
C ASN A 217 -24.33 -19.07 0.36
N VAL A 218 -25.14 -18.01 0.42
CA VAL A 218 -26.59 -18.04 0.20
C VAL A 218 -27.00 -16.91 -0.74
N GLN A 219 -28.13 -17.06 -1.43
CA GLN A 219 -28.67 -15.97 -2.23
C GLN A 219 -29.09 -14.83 -1.32
N ILE A 220 -28.69 -13.61 -1.68
CA ILE A 220 -29.07 -12.36 -0.99
C ILE A 220 -30.17 -11.69 -1.81
N SER A 221 -31.26 -11.34 -1.17
CA SER A 221 -32.41 -10.69 -1.79
C SER A 221 -32.65 -9.26 -1.30
N GLU A 222 -31.89 -8.80 -0.31
CA GLU A 222 -31.96 -7.45 0.20
C GLU A 222 -30.57 -7.00 0.62
N LEU A 223 -30.14 -5.83 0.16
CA LEU A 223 -28.83 -5.28 0.45
C LEU A 223 -28.88 -3.75 0.41
N SER A 224 -28.42 -3.13 1.47
CA SER A 224 -28.28 -1.67 1.55
C SER A 224 -26.94 -1.31 2.22
N PHE A 225 -26.41 -0.16 1.86
CA PHE A 225 -25.17 0.39 2.42
C PHE A 225 -25.40 1.81 2.88
N GLU A 226 -24.94 2.11 4.07
CA GLU A 226 -24.83 3.48 4.57
C GLU A 226 -23.34 3.84 4.62
N LEU A 227 -22.98 4.95 4.00
CA LEU A 227 -21.61 5.46 3.97
C LEU A 227 -21.52 6.65 4.90
N ASP A 228 -20.71 6.52 5.95
CA ASP A 228 -20.44 7.61 6.89
C ASP A 228 -19.24 8.43 6.40
N PHE A 229 -19.52 9.60 5.85
CA PHE A 229 -18.50 10.55 5.40
C PHE A 229 -19.00 11.99 5.51
N SER A 230 -18.06 12.93 5.51
CA SER A 230 -18.42 14.34 5.51
C SER A 230 -18.98 14.76 4.14
N PRO A 231 -20.22 15.24 4.04
CA PRO A 231 -20.86 15.62 2.77
C PRO A 231 -20.18 16.81 2.07
N ASN A 232 -19.28 17.50 2.76
CA ASN A 232 -18.48 18.58 2.16
C ASN A 232 -17.22 18.07 1.45
N ILE A 233 -16.88 16.78 1.62
CA ILE A 233 -15.65 16.18 1.11
C ILE A 233 -15.96 15.18 -0.01
N LEU A 234 -17.07 14.46 0.10
CA LEU A 234 -17.41 13.41 -0.85
C LEU A 234 -18.88 13.52 -1.28
N ILE A 235 -19.15 13.27 -2.55
CA ILE A 235 -20.50 13.16 -3.10
C ILE A 235 -20.57 11.87 -3.92
N ILE A 236 -21.55 11.02 -3.63
CA ILE A 236 -21.81 9.84 -4.45
C ILE A 236 -22.47 10.31 -5.75
N GLN A 237 -21.81 10.09 -6.89
CA GLN A 237 -22.34 10.47 -8.20
C GLN A 237 -23.18 9.37 -8.85
N SER A 238 -22.74 8.12 -8.71
CA SER A 238 -23.46 6.96 -9.24
C SER A 238 -23.03 5.69 -8.52
N ALA A 239 -23.83 4.65 -8.63
CA ALA A 239 -23.47 3.30 -8.24
C ALA A 239 -24.00 2.30 -9.26
N ASP A 240 -23.21 1.28 -9.56
CA ASP A 240 -23.54 0.20 -10.48
C ASP A 240 -23.35 -1.16 -9.83
N VAL A 241 -24.10 -2.14 -10.31
CA VAL A 241 -23.98 -3.54 -9.88
C VAL A 241 -23.34 -4.34 -11.01
N SER A 242 -22.28 -5.06 -10.70
CA SER A 242 -21.53 -5.84 -11.70
C SER A 242 -21.22 -7.27 -11.23
N GLY A 243 -20.64 -8.04 -12.12
CA GLY A 243 -20.26 -9.43 -11.82
C GLY A 243 -21.46 -10.37 -11.77
N ARG A 244 -21.58 -11.15 -10.69
CA ARG A 244 -22.70 -12.09 -10.49
C ARG A 244 -23.98 -11.43 -9.98
N ALA A 245 -23.86 -10.23 -9.45
CA ALA A 245 -24.98 -9.51 -8.88
C ALA A 245 -25.80 -8.82 -9.97
N THR A 246 -27.12 -8.71 -9.76
CA THR A 246 -28.03 -7.88 -10.53
C THR A 246 -28.99 -7.19 -9.58
N ALA A 247 -29.55 -6.06 -10.00
CA ALA A 247 -30.62 -5.39 -9.27
C ALA A 247 -31.55 -4.72 -10.29
N ASP A 248 -32.82 -4.56 -9.93
CA ASP A 248 -33.79 -3.86 -10.78
C ASP A 248 -33.46 -2.37 -10.90
N SER A 249 -32.94 -1.78 -9.83
CA SER A 249 -32.39 -0.42 -9.81
C SER A 249 -31.41 -0.23 -8.66
N VAL A 250 -30.61 0.82 -8.78
CA VAL A 250 -29.72 1.32 -7.74
C VAL A 250 -30.20 2.70 -7.33
N ILE A 251 -30.53 2.89 -6.07
CA ILE A 251 -30.92 4.20 -5.50
C ILE A 251 -29.69 4.79 -4.81
N VAL A 252 -29.31 5.98 -5.23
CA VAL A 252 -28.19 6.72 -4.66
C VAL A 252 -28.70 8.00 -4.02
N THR A 253 -28.35 8.20 -2.76
CA THR A 253 -28.55 9.44 -2.03
C THR A 253 -27.19 9.96 -1.52
N GLU A 254 -27.17 11.07 -0.80
CA GLU A 254 -25.90 11.71 -0.38
C GLU A 254 -24.93 10.76 0.33
N ASN A 255 -25.45 9.81 1.11
CA ASN A 255 -24.64 8.86 1.89
C ASN A 255 -25.25 7.46 1.97
N PHE A 256 -26.15 7.13 1.07
CA PHE A 256 -26.84 5.85 1.11
C PHE A 256 -26.97 5.26 -0.29
N ILE A 257 -26.71 3.98 -0.41
CA ILE A 257 -26.88 3.18 -1.63
C ILE A 257 -27.80 2.01 -1.31
N GLU A 258 -28.89 1.91 -2.06
CA GLU A 258 -29.83 0.80 -1.94
C GLU A 258 -29.94 0.08 -3.29
N LEU A 259 -29.84 -1.25 -3.24
CA LEU A 259 -30.10 -2.10 -4.38
C LEU A 259 -31.56 -2.59 -4.29
N VAL A 260 -32.36 -2.23 -5.30
CA VAL A 260 -33.74 -2.66 -5.37
C VAL A 260 -33.82 -4.04 -6.01
N ASN A 261 -34.43 -5.00 -5.29
CA ASN A 261 -34.54 -6.40 -5.69
C ASN A 261 -33.21 -7.01 -6.17
N PRO A 262 -32.14 -6.91 -5.37
CA PRO A 262 -30.86 -7.47 -5.77
C PRO A 262 -30.95 -9.00 -5.89
N VAL A 263 -30.30 -9.55 -6.89
CA VAL A 263 -30.08 -10.98 -7.01
C VAL A 263 -28.58 -11.21 -6.97
N ILE A 264 -28.09 -11.69 -5.84
CA ILE A 264 -26.69 -12.05 -5.65
C ILE A 264 -26.65 -13.56 -5.40
N PRO A 265 -26.44 -14.37 -6.46
CA PRO A 265 -26.45 -15.82 -6.33
C PRO A 265 -25.37 -16.30 -5.35
N SER A 266 -25.66 -17.33 -4.59
CA SER A 266 -24.65 -18.06 -3.83
C SER A 266 -23.64 -18.69 -4.78
N GLY A 267 -22.38 -18.72 -4.42
CA GLY A 267 -21.38 -19.39 -5.22
C GLY A 267 -19.95 -19.03 -4.78
N ASN A 268 -19.07 -19.95 -5.07
CA ASN A 268 -17.63 -19.81 -4.86
C ASN A 268 -17.03 -18.88 -5.92
#